data_6b11d01e99c2a3fc558b50546ea9e253
#
_entry.id   6b11d01e99c2a3fc558b50546ea9e253
#
_cell.length_a   1.000
_cell.length_b   1.000
_cell.length_c   1.000
_cell.angle_alpha   90.00
_cell.angle_beta   90.00
_cell.angle_gamma   90.00
#
_symmetry.space_group_name_H-M   'P 1'
#
loop_
_entity.id
_entity.type
_entity.pdbx_description
1 polymer ?
#
loop_
_entity_poly.entity_id
_entity_poly.type
_entity_poly.pdbx_seq_one_letter_code
_entity_poly.pdbx_strand_id
1 'polypeptide(L)'
;HTAIRRQRQMCIRDRSSLLEKIIEESGVCYFTDMSRATKKINEFAKNLENEYDQETDAHIYLCRNLKPVHPFEIHFDMSDNVIVQCEGTTNFKVWEAVSNPKELLKEKKDVKIKTDQEPILNVDMQPGDAIWIPRYYPHLATSHTKRLSVSFPFNRKIDNTRREDRHWIKYD
;
A
#
# COMPACT_ATOMS: atom_id res chain seq x y z
N HIS A 1 1.69 39.35 -4.33
CA HIS A 1 1.56 38.09 -5.09
C HIS A 1 2.87 37.28 -5.19
N THR A 2 4.03 37.97 -5.29
CA THR A 2 5.36 37.30 -5.46
C THR A 2 5.86 36.62 -4.17
N ALA A 3 5.54 37.17 -2.99
CA ALA A 3 5.96 36.60 -1.71
C ALA A 3 5.26 35.27 -1.41
N ILE A 4 3.97 35.13 -1.76
CA ILE A 4 3.19 33.89 -1.54
C ILE A 4 3.68 32.77 -2.48
N ARG A 5 4.06 33.08 -3.71
CA ARG A 5 4.65 32.09 -4.64
C ARG A 5 6.01 31.58 -4.17
N ARG A 6 6.88 32.47 -3.65
CA ARG A 6 8.18 32.07 -3.08
C ARG A 6 8.02 31.18 -1.84
N GLN A 7 7.06 31.49 -0.98
CA GLN A 7 6.80 30.69 0.23
C GLN A 7 6.26 29.29 -0.12
N ARG A 8 5.39 29.17 -1.14
CA ARG A 8 4.94 27.86 -1.64
C ARG A 8 6.07 27.06 -2.27
N GLN A 9 6.95 27.66 -3.03
CA GLN A 9 8.11 26.99 -3.63
C GLN A 9 9.13 26.54 -2.57
N MET A 10 9.37 27.35 -1.52
CA MET A 10 10.23 26.94 -0.39
C MET A 10 9.62 25.75 0.37
N CYS A 11 8.32 25.78 0.69
CA CYS A 11 7.65 24.68 1.37
C CYS A 11 7.68 23.36 0.57
N ILE A 12 7.62 23.42 -0.76
CA ILE A 12 7.69 22.23 -1.62
C ILE A 12 9.13 21.68 -1.66
N ARG A 13 10.15 22.54 -1.75
CA ARG A 13 11.56 22.11 -1.72
C ARG A 13 11.93 21.52 -0.35
N ASP A 14 11.53 22.16 0.74
CA ASP A 14 11.81 21.66 2.08
C ASP A 14 11.09 20.33 2.35
N ARG A 15 9.87 20.14 1.80
CA ARG A 15 9.15 18.88 1.93
C ARG A 15 9.79 17.75 1.13
N SER A 16 10.32 18.00 -0.07
CA SER A 16 11.00 16.98 -0.85
C SER A 16 12.31 16.53 -0.18
N SER A 17 13.11 17.48 0.34
CA SER A 17 14.33 17.17 1.06
C SER A 17 14.06 16.43 2.38
N LEU A 18 13.01 16.81 3.10
CA LEU A 18 12.58 16.10 4.30
C LEU A 18 12.09 14.68 3.98
N LEU A 19 11.31 14.51 2.91
CA LEU A 19 10.84 13.21 2.47
C LEU A 19 12.01 12.30 2.06
N GLU A 20 12.95 12.82 1.29
CA GLU A 20 14.17 12.10 0.91
C GLU A 20 14.95 11.65 2.15
N LYS A 21 15.13 12.54 3.13
CA LYS A 21 15.80 12.21 4.38
C LYS A 21 15.06 11.15 5.18
N ILE A 22 13.72 11.25 5.30
CA ILE A 22 12.91 10.23 5.97
C ILE A 22 13.04 8.88 5.27
N ILE A 23 13.00 8.83 3.94
CA ILE A 23 13.15 7.59 3.17
C ILE A 23 14.55 6.98 3.38
N GLU A 24 15.58 7.81 3.46
CA GLU A 24 16.95 7.38 3.70
C GLU A 24 17.14 6.86 5.13
N GLU A 25 16.56 7.51 6.12
CA GLU A 25 16.70 7.16 7.55
C GLU A 25 15.79 5.99 7.96
N SER A 26 14.52 6.01 7.57
CA SER A 26 13.53 5.01 7.99
C SER A 26 13.52 3.75 7.12
N GLY A 27 14.04 3.83 5.91
CA GLY A 27 14.10 2.72 4.96
C GLY A 27 12.78 2.46 4.21
N VAL A 28 11.61 2.83 4.74
CA VAL A 28 10.29 2.64 4.11
C VAL A 28 9.40 3.85 4.32
N CYS A 29 8.71 4.26 3.26
CA CYS A 29 7.60 5.21 3.32
C CYS A 29 6.32 4.54 2.86
N TYR A 30 5.24 4.83 3.56
CA TYR A 30 3.89 4.37 3.26
C TYR A 30 2.99 5.58 3.02
N PHE A 31 2.34 5.62 1.86
CA PHE A 31 1.43 6.69 1.47
C PHE A 31 0.05 6.13 1.22
N THR A 32 -0.96 6.72 1.82
CA THR A 32 -2.39 6.41 1.62
C THR A 32 -3.06 7.44 0.73
N ASP A 33 -4.29 7.17 0.30
CA ASP A 33 -5.12 8.07 -0.53
C ASP A 33 -4.45 8.48 -1.85
N MET A 34 -3.71 7.54 -2.45
CA MET A 34 -2.91 7.79 -3.65
C MET A 34 -3.62 7.42 -4.96
N SER A 35 -4.90 7.03 -4.90
CA SER A 35 -5.69 6.69 -6.11
C SER A 35 -5.78 7.83 -7.12
N ARG A 36 -5.52 9.07 -6.68
CA ARG A 36 -5.49 10.28 -7.53
C ARG A 36 -4.09 10.80 -7.83
N ALA A 37 -3.04 10.13 -7.37
CA ALA A 37 -1.67 10.64 -7.48
C ALA A 37 -1.18 10.75 -8.92
N THR A 38 -1.58 9.80 -9.77
CA THR A 38 -1.23 9.81 -11.21
C THR A 38 -2.41 9.32 -12.04
N LYS A 39 -2.40 9.66 -13.33
CA LYS A 39 -3.39 9.15 -14.29
C LYS A 39 -3.41 7.61 -14.31
N LYS A 40 -2.24 6.97 -14.36
CA LYS A 40 -2.12 5.51 -14.43
C LYS A 40 -2.70 4.82 -13.20
N ILE A 41 -2.37 5.31 -11.99
CA ILE A 41 -2.92 4.76 -10.74
C ILE A 41 -4.44 4.94 -10.71
N ASN A 42 -4.94 6.12 -11.10
CA ASN A 42 -6.38 6.40 -11.12
C ASN A 42 -7.14 5.51 -12.10
N GLU A 43 -6.62 5.35 -13.33
CA GLU A 43 -7.23 4.48 -14.35
C GLU A 43 -7.23 3.01 -13.88
N PHE A 44 -6.13 2.55 -13.29
CA PHE A 44 -6.04 1.18 -12.77
C PHE A 44 -7.03 0.96 -11.61
N ALA A 45 -7.09 1.89 -10.65
CA ALA A 45 -8.05 1.82 -9.55
C ALA A 45 -9.50 1.77 -10.06
N LYS A 46 -9.86 2.62 -11.03
CA LYS A 46 -11.20 2.61 -11.65
C LYS A 46 -11.52 1.30 -12.38
N ASN A 47 -10.54 0.73 -13.07
CA ASN A 47 -10.73 -0.56 -13.75
C ASN A 47 -11.01 -1.66 -12.73
N LEU A 48 -10.26 -1.69 -11.62
CA LEU A 48 -10.51 -2.63 -10.53
C LEU A 48 -11.88 -2.42 -9.88
N GLU A 49 -12.29 -1.16 -9.65
CA GLU A 49 -13.62 -0.84 -9.12
C GLU A 49 -14.74 -1.34 -10.03
N ASN A 50 -14.57 -1.16 -11.34
CA ASN A 50 -15.54 -1.63 -12.34
C ASN A 50 -15.63 -3.15 -12.41
N GLU A 51 -14.49 -3.84 -12.30
CA GLU A 51 -14.41 -5.29 -12.37
C GLU A 51 -15.01 -5.96 -11.13
N TYR A 52 -14.74 -5.41 -9.94
CA TYR A 52 -15.12 -6.04 -8.68
C TYR A 52 -16.33 -5.41 -8.00
N ASP A 53 -16.91 -4.35 -8.56
CA ASP A 53 -18.01 -3.57 -7.98
C ASP A 53 -17.76 -3.15 -6.51
N GLN A 54 -16.52 -2.77 -6.22
CA GLN A 54 -16.08 -2.33 -4.90
C GLN A 54 -15.21 -1.08 -5.01
N GLU A 55 -15.35 -0.16 -4.05
CA GLU A 55 -14.42 0.96 -3.93
C GLU A 55 -13.02 0.46 -3.62
N THR A 56 -12.03 1.06 -4.28
CA THR A 56 -10.63 0.88 -3.93
C THR A 56 -9.92 2.22 -3.82
N ASP A 57 -8.90 2.25 -3.01
CA ASP A 57 -7.90 3.32 -2.98
C ASP A 57 -6.57 2.78 -3.51
N ALA A 58 -5.54 3.59 -3.49
CA ALA A 58 -4.18 3.17 -3.76
C ALA A 58 -3.27 3.55 -2.61
N HIS A 59 -2.49 2.59 -2.15
CA HIS A 59 -1.47 2.78 -1.13
C HIS A 59 -0.10 2.50 -1.73
N ILE A 60 0.84 3.43 -1.58
CA ILE A 60 2.19 3.29 -2.14
C ILE A 60 3.16 2.92 -1.03
N TYR A 61 3.94 1.88 -1.27
CA TYR A 61 5.07 1.46 -0.45
C TYR A 61 6.36 1.74 -1.19
N LEU A 62 7.16 2.65 -0.67
CA LEU A 62 8.45 3.03 -1.21
C LEU A 62 9.55 2.66 -0.23
N CYS A 63 10.49 1.84 -0.67
CA CYS A 63 11.70 1.50 0.07
C CYS A 63 12.92 1.83 -0.78
N ARG A 64 13.86 2.58 -0.24
CA ARG A 64 15.14 2.88 -0.89
C ARG A 64 16.33 2.20 -0.21
N ASN A 65 16.11 1.60 0.94
CA ASN A 65 17.16 0.92 1.66
C ASN A 65 17.51 -0.43 1.02
N LEU A 66 18.79 -0.79 1.06
CA LEU A 66 19.29 -2.07 0.55
C LEU A 66 19.36 -3.17 1.63
N LYS A 67 18.97 -2.84 2.86
CA LYS A 67 18.88 -3.83 3.95
C LYS A 67 17.48 -4.46 3.91
N PRO A 68 17.34 -5.73 4.33
CA PRO A 68 16.03 -6.35 4.50
C PRO A 68 15.18 -5.48 5.42
N VAL A 69 13.99 -5.07 4.93
CA VAL A 69 13.09 -4.21 5.67
C VAL A 69 11.70 -4.82 5.64
N HIS A 70 11.12 -4.94 6.82
CA HIS A 70 9.73 -5.30 7.03
C HIS A 70 8.98 -4.00 7.36
N PRO A 71 8.21 -3.41 6.43
CA PRO A 71 7.50 -2.16 6.69
C PRO A 71 6.48 -2.29 7.81
N PHE A 72 5.91 -3.47 7.92
CA PHE A 72 5.01 -3.87 9.00
C PHE A 72 5.38 -5.27 9.46
N GLU A 73 5.13 -5.56 10.73
CA GLU A 73 5.18 -6.92 11.24
C GLU A 73 4.07 -7.77 10.60
N ILE A 74 4.06 -9.07 10.87
CA ILE A 74 2.99 -9.94 10.38
C ILE A 74 1.65 -9.42 10.87
N HIS A 75 0.77 -9.15 9.93
CA HIS A 75 -0.57 -8.60 10.17
C HIS A 75 -1.56 -9.17 9.16
N PHE A 76 -2.83 -8.93 9.38
CA PHE A 76 -3.89 -9.15 8.38
C PHE A 76 -4.68 -7.87 8.17
N ASP A 77 -5.20 -7.71 6.97
CA ASP A 77 -6.05 -6.59 6.62
C ASP A 77 -7.54 -6.93 6.75
N MET A 78 -8.35 -5.90 6.95
CA MET A 78 -9.82 -5.99 6.96
C MET A 78 -10.41 -5.92 5.54
N SER A 79 -9.58 -5.68 4.56
CA SER A 79 -9.90 -5.57 3.13
C SER A 79 -9.18 -6.64 2.33
N ASP A 80 -9.78 -7.05 1.22
CA ASP A 80 -9.04 -7.74 0.18
C ASP A 80 -8.06 -6.78 -0.46
N ASN A 81 -6.86 -7.23 -0.82
CA ASN A 81 -5.83 -6.38 -1.41
C ASN A 81 -5.31 -6.97 -2.72
N VAL A 82 -5.23 -6.14 -3.77
CA VAL A 82 -4.38 -6.41 -4.93
C VAL A 82 -3.12 -5.59 -4.79
N ILE A 83 -1.97 -6.23 -4.75
CA ILE A 83 -0.67 -5.58 -4.63
C ILE A 83 0.09 -5.78 -5.93
N VAL A 84 0.52 -4.69 -6.55
CA VAL A 84 1.31 -4.68 -7.79
C VAL A 84 2.74 -4.28 -7.44
N GLN A 85 3.70 -5.11 -7.86
CA GLN A 85 5.12 -4.79 -7.75
C GLN A 85 5.54 -3.95 -8.96
N CYS A 86 6.03 -2.72 -8.71
CA CYS A 86 6.41 -1.77 -9.76
C CYS A 86 7.93 -1.72 -9.96
N GLU A 87 8.72 -1.74 -8.87
CA GLU A 87 10.17 -1.72 -8.90
C GLU A 87 10.76 -2.60 -7.80
N GLY A 88 11.91 -3.22 -8.07
CA GLY A 88 12.63 -4.08 -7.14
C GLY A 88 11.91 -5.39 -6.85
N THR A 89 12.39 -6.11 -5.85
CA THR A 89 11.89 -7.44 -5.46
C THR A 89 11.35 -7.42 -4.05
N THR A 90 10.20 -8.04 -3.83
CA THR A 90 9.58 -8.20 -2.51
C THR A 90 9.17 -9.63 -2.31
N ASN A 91 9.67 -10.27 -1.25
CA ASN A 91 9.16 -11.56 -0.81
C ASN A 91 7.86 -11.36 -0.03
N PHE A 92 6.81 -12.05 -0.45
CA PHE A 92 5.54 -12.15 0.28
C PHE A 92 5.37 -13.55 0.86
N LYS A 93 5.08 -13.58 2.16
CA LYS A 93 4.61 -14.78 2.86
C LYS A 93 3.18 -14.55 3.31
N VAL A 94 2.31 -15.52 3.06
CA VAL A 94 0.89 -15.47 3.43
C VAL A 94 0.54 -16.76 4.18
N TRP A 95 -0.20 -16.65 5.26
CA TRP A 95 -0.67 -17.75 6.09
C TRP A 95 -2.18 -17.92 5.98
N GLU A 96 -2.71 -19.04 6.46
CA GLU A 96 -4.15 -19.29 6.52
C GLU A 96 -4.91 -18.19 7.26
N ALA A 97 -6.14 -17.95 6.84
CA ALA A 97 -7.00 -16.93 7.42
C ALA A 97 -7.21 -17.13 8.92
N VAL A 98 -7.27 -16.02 9.66
CA VAL A 98 -7.63 -16.06 11.08
C VAL A 98 -9.11 -16.41 11.25
N SER A 99 -9.41 -17.33 12.14
CA SER A 99 -10.77 -17.88 12.32
C SER A 99 -11.77 -16.90 12.93
N ASN A 100 -11.33 -15.97 13.80
CA ASN A 100 -12.20 -15.05 14.54
C ASN A 100 -11.68 -13.60 14.50
N PRO A 101 -11.57 -12.98 13.31
CA PRO A 101 -10.94 -11.67 13.17
C PRO A 101 -11.67 -10.56 13.96
N LYS A 102 -13.00 -10.63 14.07
CA LYS A 102 -13.80 -9.64 14.80
C LYS A 102 -13.56 -9.68 16.31
N GLU A 103 -13.37 -10.85 16.90
CA GLU A 103 -13.06 -11.01 18.31
C GLU A 103 -11.65 -10.52 18.62
N LEU A 104 -10.70 -10.89 17.79
CA LEU A 104 -9.32 -10.45 17.92
C LEU A 104 -9.19 -8.92 17.90
N LEU A 105 -9.94 -8.24 17.05
CA LEU A 105 -9.95 -6.77 17.00
C LEU A 105 -10.65 -6.11 18.19
N LYS A 106 -11.66 -6.74 18.78
CA LYS A 106 -12.35 -6.22 19.97
C LYS A 106 -11.48 -6.25 21.21
N GLU A 107 -10.64 -7.26 21.33
CA GLU A 107 -9.82 -7.45 22.53
C GLU A 107 -8.64 -6.47 22.63
N LYS A 108 -8.35 -5.68 21.60
CA LYS A 108 -7.19 -4.76 21.53
C LYS A 108 -5.85 -5.37 21.97
N LYS A 109 -5.78 -6.70 22.01
CA LYS A 109 -4.55 -7.42 22.29
C LYS A 109 -3.74 -7.51 21.03
N ASP A 110 -2.44 -7.42 21.16
CA ASP A 110 -1.51 -7.79 20.08
C ASP A 110 -1.90 -9.18 19.61
N VAL A 111 -2.47 -9.23 18.41
CA VAL A 111 -2.87 -10.50 17.83
C VAL A 111 -1.59 -11.24 17.50
N LYS A 112 -1.18 -12.13 18.39
CA LYS A 112 -0.09 -13.06 18.09
C LYS A 112 -0.59 -14.02 17.01
N ILE A 113 -0.31 -13.66 15.77
CA ILE A 113 -0.54 -14.52 14.62
C ILE A 113 0.37 -15.72 14.79
N LYS A 114 -0.21 -16.90 14.85
CA LYS A 114 0.56 -18.14 14.92
C LYS A 114 1.30 -18.35 13.61
N THR A 115 2.59 -18.09 13.63
CA THR A 115 3.50 -18.28 12.50
C THR A 115 4.42 -19.49 12.67
N ASP A 116 4.05 -20.38 13.60
CA ASP A 116 4.66 -21.68 13.76
C ASP A 116 4.32 -22.66 12.61
N GLN A 117 3.32 -22.30 11.80
CA GLN A 117 2.96 -23.03 10.60
C GLN A 117 3.69 -22.46 9.37
N GLU A 118 3.99 -23.32 8.43
CA GLU A 118 4.52 -22.89 7.12
C GLU A 118 3.51 -21.99 6.40
N PRO A 119 3.95 -20.94 5.72
CA PRO A 119 3.07 -20.10 4.94
C PRO A 119 2.45 -20.89 3.79
N ILE A 120 1.17 -20.66 3.50
CA ILE A 120 0.48 -21.24 2.34
C ILE A 120 0.98 -20.66 1.01
N LEU A 121 1.58 -19.48 1.07
CA LEU A 121 2.23 -18.86 -0.07
C LEU A 121 3.55 -18.21 0.38
N ASN A 122 4.62 -18.46 -0.37
CA ASN A 122 5.92 -17.81 -0.20
C ASN A 122 6.46 -17.51 -1.59
N VAL A 123 6.45 -16.24 -2.00
CA VAL A 123 6.77 -15.84 -3.37
C VAL A 123 7.62 -14.57 -3.41
N ASP A 124 8.59 -14.53 -4.31
CA ASP A 124 9.36 -13.33 -4.64
C ASP A 124 8.73 -12.63 -5.84
N MET A 125 8.07 -11.51 -5.59
CA MET A 125 7.44 -10.70 -6.63
C MET A 125 8.49 -9.83 -7.34
N GLN A 126 8.45 -9.87 -8.66
CA GLN A 126 9.25 -9.05 -9.57
C GLN A 126 8.42 -7.91 -10.16
N PRO A 127 9.03 -6.87 -10.73
CA PRO A 127 8.29 -5.80 -11.42
C PRO A 127 7.34 -6.36 -12.49
N GLY A 128 6.08 -5.97 -12.41
CA GLY A 128 4.99 -6.46 -13.25
C GLY A 128 4.13 -7.56 -12.61
N ASP A 129 4.60 -8.19 -11.54
CA ASP A 129 3.80 -9.18 -10.80
C ASP A 129 2.72 -8.50 -9.97
N ALA A 130 1.62 -9.22 -9.79
CA ALA A 130 0.54 -8.86 -8.87
C ALA A 130 0.15 -10.04 -7.99
N ILE A 131 -0.18 -9.75 -6.73
CA ILE A 131 -0.68 -10.72 -5.77
C ILE A 131 -2.04 -10.27 -5.24
N TRP A 132 -2.99 -11.21 -5.13
CA TRP A 132 -4.24 -11.00 -4.42
C TRP A 132 -4.12 -11.61 -3.02
N ILE A 133 -4.30 -10.79 -2.00
CA ILE A 133 -4.33 -11.22 -0.60
C ILE A 133 -5.75 -10.99 -0.08
N PRO A 134 -6.53 -12.06 0.19
CA PRO A 134 -7.85 -11.92 0.76
C PRO A 134 -7.80 -11.32 2.17
N ARG A 135 -8.89 -10.66 2.60
CA ARG A 135 -9.03 -10.16 3.97
C ARG A 135 -8.82 -11.27 4.99
N TYR A 136 -8.26 -10.92 6.13
CA TYR A 136 -8.01 -11.82 7.26
C TYR A 136 -6.90 -12.85 7.04
N TYR A 137 -6.22 -12.83 5.89
CA TYR A 137 -5.03 -13.64 5.67
C TYR A 137 -3.79 -12.92 6.20
N PRO A 138 -3.15 -13.47 7.26
CA PRO A 138 -1.91 -12.90 7.76
C PRO A 138 -0.83 -12.92 6.70
N HIS A 139 -0.08 -11.83 6.61
CA HIS A 139 0.98 -11.72 5.62
C HIS A 139 2.16 -10.90 6.11
N LEU A 140 3.30 -11.14 5.48
CA LEU A 140 4.55 -10.43 5.70
C LEU A 140 5.18 -10.09 4.36
N ALA A 141 5.50 -8.82 4.15
CA ALA A 141 6.25 -8.35 3.00
C ALA A 141 7.68 -7.99 3.41
N THR A 142 8.67 -8.63 2.79
CA THR A 142 10.10 -8.39 3.04
C THR A 142 10.76 -7.85 1.79
N SER A 143 11.33 -6.67 1.87
CA SER A 143 12.12 -6.10 0.77
C SER A 143 13.60 -6.31 1.00
N HIS A 144 14.29 -6.82 0.00
CA HIS A 144 15.74 -7.00 -0.01
C HIS A 144 16.44 -6.02 -0.95
N THR A 145 15.67 -5.24 -1.70
CA THR A 145 16.13 -4.26 -2.67
C THR A 145 15.35 -2.95 -2.52
N LYS A 146 15.78 -1.92 -3.21
CA LYS A 146 14.89 -0.76 -3.46
C LYS A 146 13.61 -1.28 -4.08
N ARG A 147 12.46 -0.82 -3.58
CA ARG A 147 11.15 -1.27 -4.08
C ARG A 147 10.18 -0.12 -4.22
N LEU A 148 9.28 -0.29 -5.16
CA LEU A 148 8.03 0.43 -5.27
C LEU A 148 6.92 -0.58 -5.49
N SER A 149 5.95 -0.63 -4.59
CA SER A 149 4.74 -1.43 -4.73
C SER A 149 3.52 -0.56 -4.52
N VAL A 150 2.43 -0.89 -5.21
CA VAL A 150 1.14 -0.21 -5.04
C VAL A 150 0.11 -1.25 -4.63
N SER A 151 -0.54 -1.04 -3.48
CA SER A 151 -1.64 -1.86 -2.98
C SER A 151 -2.97 -1.18 -3.26
N PHE A 152 -3.96 -1.96 -3.66
CA PHE A 152 -5.33 -1.54 -3.92
C PHE A 152 -6.28 -2.31 -3.00
N PRO A 153 -6.61 -1.75 -1.82
CA PRO A 153 -7.53 -2.39 -0.88
C PRO A 153 -8.99 -2.25 -1.32
N PHE A 154 -9.78 -3.31 -1.16
CA PHE A 154 -11.21 -3.37 -1.43
C PHE A 154 -11.97 -3.67 -0.14
N ASN A 155 -12.81 -2.79 0.34
CA ASN A 155 -13.51 -3.03 1.60
C ASN A 155 -14.94 -2.51 1.68
N ARG A 156 -15.44 -1.83 0.66
CA ARG A 156 -16.73 -1.17 0.70
C ARG A 156 -17.50 -1.38 -0.60
N LYS A 157 -18.82 -1.34 -0.50
CA LYS A 157 -19.67 -1.13 -1.68
C LYS A 157 -19.39 0.24 -2.26
N ILE A 158 -19.37 0.32 -3.57
CA ILE A 158 -19.18 1.58 -4.28
C ILE A 158 -20.32 2.52 -3.92
N ASP A 159 -19.97 3.68 -3.36
CA ASP A 159 -20.85 4.82 -3.32
C ASP A 159 -20.78 5.51 -4.68
N ASN A 160 -21.84 5.37 -5.47
CA ASN A 160 -21.90 5.92 -6.83
C ASN A 160 -21.70 7.45 -6.86
N THR A 161 -21.97 8.15 -5.75
CA THR A 161 -21.74 9.60 -5.66
C THR A 161 -20.26 9.98 -5.64
N ARG A 162 -19.37 9.07 -5.25
CA ARG A 162 -17.91 9.29 -5.23
C ARG A 162 -17.20 8.89 -6.51
N ARG A 163 -17.83 8.05 -7.36
CA ARG A 163 -17.20 7.59 -8.63
C ARG A 163 -16.94 8.74 -9.59
N GLU A 164 -17.85 9.73 -9.65
CA GLU A 164 -17.76 10.85 -10.57
C GLU A 164 -16.70 11.88 -10.17
N ASP A 165 -16.37 11.97 -8.87
CA ASP A 165 -15.42 12.93 -8.33
C ASP A 165 -13.96 12.46 -8.34
N ARG A 166 -13.68 11.22 -8.75
CA ARG A 166 -12.31 10.68 -8.81
C ARG A 166 -11.59 11.15 -10.05
N HIS A 167 -10.97 12.32 -9.96
CA HIS A 167 -10.06 12.84 -10.96
C HIS A 167 -8.61 12.67 -10.50
N TRP A 168 -7.73 12.18 -11.38
CA TRP A 168 -6.31 12.24 -11.12
C TRP A 168 -5.84 13.70 -11.10
N ILE A 169 -4.92 14.04 -10.22
CA ILE A 169 -4.41 15.39 -10.09
C ILE A 169 -3.39 15.61 -11.21
N LYS A 170 -3.64 16.63 -12.04
CA LYS A 170 -2.66 17.11 -13.01
C LYS A 170 -1.64 17.96 -12.27
N TYR A 171 -0.39 17.55 -12.27
CA TYR A 171 0.72 18.41 -11.88
C TYR A 171 1.28 19.04 -13.15
N ASP A 172 1.11 20.35 -13.30
CA ASP A 172 1.73 21.16 -14.34
C ASP A 172 3.19 21.46 -13.98
#